data_1cc25cc7792357a8a9b3fc08a077d658
#
_entry.id   1cc25cc7792357a8a9b3fc08a077d658
#
_cell.length_a   1.000
_cell.length_b   1.000
_cell.length_c   1.000
_cell.angle_alpha   90.00
_cell.angle_beta   90.00
_cell.angle_gamma   90.00
#
_symmetry.space_group_name_H-M   'P 1'
#
loop_
_entity.id
_entity.type
_entity.pdbx_description
1 polymer ?
#
loop_
_entity_poly.entity_id
_entity_poly.type
_entity_poly.pdbx_seq_one_letter_code
_entity_poly.pdbx_strand_id
1 'polypeptide(L)'
;MKTSVLRWVRYRAGQRGAGAEREGKGRSVRARGWVLASFAVLTAGLLVFHRAVPNSVGRTGSLLESFLPWLGLVVVALLVLAALRRSVTALVALVLPAVGWTCLFGGLLLPEAEAGPYDMVVVQHNVSDANRDPVGTARVLAAADADLIALQELVPPATAVYEEALAPRYPYRTVQGTVGLWSKHPLAGVRPVDIKPRGITEDWSRGLRAVVRTPHGDIAAYVAHLPSVRVRAAGLMSSWRDESAGLLGEAVAAEEQTRVILMGDLNSTLDDRGLAPLTSRMNVAKRGFAFSFPASFPVARIDQIMARSATVGRIRALSRTGSDHLPVVARITLR
;
A
#
# COMPACT_ATOMS: atom_id res chain seq x y z
N MET A 1 43.43 16.25 70.84
CA MET A 1 43.68 15.51 69.58
C MET A 1 42.65 14.44 69.21
N LYS A 2 41.43 14.41 69.76
CA LYS A 2 40.40 13.35 69.38
C LYS A 2 39.24 13.83 68.50
N THR A 3 39.18 15.11 68.17
CA THR A 3 38.08 15.73 67.42
C THR A 3 38.34 15.81 65.88
N SER A 4 39.58 15.74 65.44
CA SER A 4 39.96 15.87 64.02
C SER A 4 39.75 14.55 63.19
N VAL A 5 39.91 13.39 63.83
CA VAL A 5 39.80 12.06 63.15
C VAL A 5 38.36 11.73 62.81
N LEU A 6 37.38 12.06 63.66
CA LEU A 6 35.97 11.82 63.43
C LEU A 6 35.39 12.68 62.29
N ARG A 7 35.92 13.85 62.03
CA ARG A 7 35.50 14.73 60.93
C ARG A 7 35.98 14.22 59.58
N TRP A 8 37.17 13.60 59.55
CA TRP A 8 37.76 13.06 58.32
C TRP A 8 37.09 11.75 57.86
N VAL A 9 36.68 10.88 58.80
CA VAL A 9 35.94 9.63 58.55
C VAL A 9 34.54 9.92 57.98
N ARG A 10 33.83 10.95 58.50
CA ARG A 10 32.51 11.34 57.95
C ARG A 10 32.62 11.98 56.57
N TYR A 11 33.68 12.71 56.25
CA TYR A 11 33.90 13.28 54.93
C TYR A 11 34.16 12.22 53.87
N ARG A 12 34.93 11.18 54.18
CA ARG A 12 35.15 10.05 53.26
C ARG A 12 33.92 9.14 53.08
N ALA A 13 33.12 8.95 54.10
CA ALA A 13 31.89 8.17 54.00
C ALA A 13 30.84 8.87 53.11
N GLY A 14 30.72 10.22 53.22
CA GLY A 14 29.83 11.01 52.36
C GLY A 14 30.22 11.03 50.89
N GLN A 15 31.54 11.03 50.59
CA GLN A 15 32.00 10.96 49.19
C GLN A 15 31.82 9.59 48.55
N ARG A 16 31.92 8.49 49.31
CA ARG A 16 31.66 7.12 48.80
C ARG A 16 30.17 6.89 48.51
N GLY A 17 29.25 7.45 49.33
CA GLY A 17 27.81 7.36 49.09
C GLY A 17 27.38 8.15 47.85
N ALA A 18 27.90 9.37 47.69
CA ALA A 18 27.58 10.22 46.52
C ALA A 18 28.15 9.65 45.20
N GLY A 19 29.28 8.95 45.24
CA GLY A 19 29.85 8.24 44.08
C GLY A 19 29.03 7.03 43.66
N ALA A 20 28.60 6.22 44.62
CA ALA A 20 27.79 5.00 44.35
C ALA A 20 26.37 5.35 43.85
N GLU A 21 25.74 6.42 44.35
CA GLU A 21 24.44 6.91 43.82
C GLU A 21 24.55 7.48 42.43
N ARG A 22 25.65 8.16 42.09
CA ARG A 22 25.90 8.69 40.73
C ARG A 22 26.20 7.53 39.74
N GLU A 23 26.95 6.52 40.13
CA GLU A 23 27.20 5.30 39.30
C GLU A 23 25.94 4.49 39.12
N GLY A 24 25.10 4.29 40.15
CA GLY A 24 23.83 3.61 40.07
C GLY A 24 22.84 4.28 39.14
N LYS A 25 22.72 5.63 39.20
CA LYS A 25 21.92 6.43 38.29
C LYS A 25 22.45 6.39 36.86
N GLY A 26 23.76 6.45 36.64
CA GLY A 26 24.38 6.37 35.34
C GLY A 26 24.17 5.00 34.66
N ARG A 27 24.26 3.90 35.41
CA ARG A 27 23.98 2.55 34.94
C ARG A 27 22.51 2.35 34.53
N SER A 28 21.55 2.86 35.33
CA SER A 28 20.12 2.74 35.03
C SER A 28 19.72 3.56 33.79
N VAL A 29 20.33 4.72 33.56
CA VAL A 29 20.08 5.57 32.37
C VAL A 29 20.68 4.92 31.12
N ARG A 30 21.89 4.35 31.21
CA ARG A 30 22.49 3.59 30.10
C ARG A 30 21.68 2.35 29.78
N ALA A 31 21.26 1.54 30.75
CA ALA A 31 20.44 0.35 30.52
C ALA A 31 19.13 0.69 29.80
N ARG A 32 18.48 1.79 30.15
CA ARG A 32 17.24 2.26 29.48
C ARG A 32 17.51 2.73 28.04
N GLY A 33 18.69 3.26 27.74
CA GLY A 33 19.10 3.62 26.37
C GLY A 33 19.31 2.41 25.48
N TRP A 34 19.86 1.34 25.98
CA TRP A 34 20.11 0.12 25.24
C TRP A 34 18.81 -0.60 24.83
N VAL A 35 17.78 -0.60 25.67
CA VAL A 35 16.49 -1.17 25.32
C VAL A 35 15.87 -0.45 24.11
N LEU A 36 15.84 0.89 24.12
CA LEU A 36 15.33 1.66 22.97
C LEU A 36 16.22 1.46 21.73
N ALA A 37 17.54 1.40 21.90
CA ALA A 37 18.45 1.12 20.80
C ALA A 37 18.22 -0.28 20.21
N SER A 38 17.96 -1.30 21.02
CA SER A 38 17.61 -2.64 20.54
C SER A 38 16.31 -2.64 19.73
N PHE A 39 15.28 -1.94 20.19
CA PHE A 39 14.05 -1.78 19.40
C PHE A 39 14.28 -1.02 18.10
N ALA A 40 15.14 0.00 18.08
CA ALA A 40 15.51 0.70 16.86
C ALA A 40 16.22 -0.23 15.85
N VAL A 41 17.20 -1.02 16.33
CA VAL A 41 17.90 -2.00 15.49
C VAL A 41 16.93 -3.08 14.98
N LEU A 42 16.03 -3.59 15.82
CA LEU A 42 14.99 -4.54 15.41
C LEU A 42 14.09 -3.94 14.32
N THR A 43 13.62 -2.71 14.50
CA THR A 43 12.80 -2.01 13.52
C THR A 43 13.55 -1.83 12.19
N ALA A 44 14.83 -1.46 12.24
CA ALA A 44 15.68 -1.40 11.05
C ALA A 44 15.82 -2.77 10.37
N GLY A 45 16.04 -3.83 11.16
CA GLY A 45 16.08 -5.20 10.66
C GLY A 45 14.80 -5.62 9.97
N LEU A 46 13.63 -5.30 10.55
CA LEU A 46 12.33 -5.57 9.94
C LEU A 46 12.13 -4.78 8.64
N LEU A 47 12.55 -3.52 8.57
CA LEU A 47 12.47 -2.71 7.34
C LEU A 47 13.36 -3.26 6.22
N VAL A 48 14.59 -3.63 6.53
CA VAL A 48 15.57 -4.07 5.53
C VAL A 48 15.38 -5.54 5.13
N PHE A 49 15.07 -6.39 6.10
CA PHE A 49 14.98 -7.84 5.91
C PHE A 49 13.55 -8.38 5.99
N HIS A 50 12.53 -7.55 5.72
CA HIS A 50 11.11 -7.97 5.76
C HIS A 50 10.86 -9.23 4.92
N ARG A 51 11.53 -9.36 3.77
CA ARG A 51 11.40 -10.54 2.88
C ARG A 51 11.94 -11.83 3.48
N ALA A 52 12.83 -11.76 4.47
CA ALA A 52 13.34 -12.93 5.20
C ALA A 52 12.32 -13.45 6.23
N VAL A 53 11.30 -12.67 6.61
CA VAL A 53 10.24 -13.13 7.49
C VAL A 53 9.41 -14.19 6.75
N PRO A 54 9.31 -15.44 7.27
CA PRO A 54 8.67 -16.53 6.53
C PRO A 54 7.15 -16.40 6.47
N ASN A 55 6.56 -16.96 5.40
CA ASN A 55 5.10 -17.12 5.27
C ASN A 55 4.59 -18.50 5.73
N SER A 56 5.48 -19.36 6.21
CA SER A 56 5.13 -20.72 6.65
C SER A 56 4.21 -20.76 7.88
N VAL A 57 4.29 -19.74 8.74
CA VAL A 57 3.45 -19.63 9.94
C VAL A 57 2.57 -18.38 9.79
N GLY A 58 1.25 -18.56 9.67
CA GLY A 58 0.28 -17.48 9.65
C GLY A 58 0.50 -16.40 8.60
N ARG A 59 1.34 -16.65 7.59
CA ARG A 59 1.75 -15.67 6.57
C ARG A 59 2.25 -14.35 7.17
N THR A 60 3.03 -14.46 8.23
CA THR A 60 3.55 -13.31 8.98
C THR A 60 4.41 -12.38 8.13
N GLY A 61 5.12 -12.91 7.12
CA GLY A 61 5.86 -12.09 6.15
C GLY A 61 4.93 -11.17 5.36
N SER A 62 3.88 -11.70 4.74
CA SER A 62 2.88 -10.91 4.00
C SER A 62 2.13 -9.93 4.91
N LEU A 63 1.83 -10.33 6.15
CA LEU A 63 1.20 -9.43 7.13
C LEU A 63 2.13 -8.25 7.47
N LEU A 64 3.40 -8.49 7.74
CA LEU A 64 4.39 -7.44 7.96
C LEU A 64 4.50 -6.52 6.75
N GLU A 65 4.61 -7.09 5.55
CA GLU A 65 4.77 -6.37 4.29
C GLU A 65 3.55 -5.50 3.98
N SER A 66 2.33 -5.97 4.27
CA SER A 66 1.10 -5.18 4.10
C SER A 66 1.08 -3.89 4.92
N PHE A 67 1.75 -3.88 6.08
CA PHE A 67 1.82 -2.74 6.99
C PHE A 67 3.22 -2.14 7.13
N LEU A 68 4.14 -2.47 6.23
CA LEU A 68 5.54 -2.04 6.29
C LEU A 68 5.71 -0.51 6.39
N PRO A 69 4.96 0.35 5.67
CA PRO A 69 5.07 1.79 5.80
C PRO A 69 4.79 2.31 7.20
N TRP A 70 3.91 1.63 7.97
CA TRP A 70 3.53 2.03 9.33
C TRP A 70 4.62 1.82 10.37
N LEU A 71 5.69 1.08 10.05
CA LEU A 71 6.89 1.06 10.90
C LEU A 71 7.52 2.44 11.05
N GLY A 72 7.23 3.39 10.17
CA GLY A 72 7.58 4.79 10.34
C GLY A 72 7.02 5.41 11.62
N LEU A 73 5.79 5.03 12.05
CA LEU A 73 5.24 5.48 13.32
C LEU A 73 6.01 4.90 14.52
N VAL A 74 6.52 3.68 14.41
CA VAL A 74 7.37 3.07 15.44
C VAL A 74 8.67 3.88 15.56
N VAL A 75 9.27 4.29 14.42
CA VAL A 75 10.47 5.15 14.41
C VAL A 75 10.19 6.47 15.11
N VAL A 76 9.06 7.13 14.80
CA VAL A 76 8.66 8.40 15.45
C VAL A 76 8.43 8.19 16.95
N ALA A 77 7.71 7.15 17.36
CA ALA A 77 7.46 6.85 18.77
C ALA A 77 8.77 6.61 19.55
N LEU A 78 9.69 5.82 18.97
CA LEU A 78 11.00 5.58 19.57
C LEU A 78 11.84 6.86 19.64
N LEU A 79 11.75 7.76 18.65
CA LEU A 79 12.43 9.05 18.64
C LEU A 79 11.94 9.93 19.80
N VAL A 80 10.63 10.04 19.97
CA VAL A 80 10.02 10.79 21.09
C VAL A 80 10.49 10.23 22.43
N LEU A 81 10.45 8.90 22.60
CA LEU A 81 10.88 8.23 23.84
C LEU A 81 12.38 8.42 24.11
N ALA A 82 13.22 8.35 23.07
CA ALA A 82 14.67 8.57 23.19
C ALA A 82 14.98 10.03 23.57
N ALA A 83 14.27 10.99 22.97
CA ALA A 83 14.40 12.42 23.29
C ALA A 83 13.96 12.73 24.73
N LEU A 84 12.79 12.24 25.17
CA LEU A 84 12.29 12.40 26.53
C LEU A 84 13.25 11.80 27.57
N ARG A 85 13.90 10.70 27.24
CA ARG A 85 14.91 10.05 28.09
C ARG A 85 16.31 10.58 27.91
N ARG A 86 16.52 11.54 27.01
CA ARG A 86 17.81 12.14 26.67
C ARG A 86 18.89 11.08 26.41
N SER A 87 18.52 10.00 25.70
CA SER A 87 19.41 8.87 25.45
C SER A 87 20.13 9.02 24.11
N VAL A 88 21.40 9.42 24.13
CA VAL A 88 22.23 9.53 22.93
C VAL A 88 22.37 8.19 22.21
N THR A 89 22.55 7.08 22.96
CA THR A 89 22.67 5.74 22.38
C THR A 89 21.43 5.37 21.55
N ALA A 90 20.22 5.64 22.07
CA ALA A 90 18.98 5.38 21.34
C ALA A 90 18.83 6.31 20.13
N LEU A 91 19.16 7.60 20.26
CA LEU A 91 19.11 8.55 19.14
C LEU A 91 20.04 8.16 18.00
N VAL A 92 21.25 7.71 18.31
CA VAL A 92 22.20 7.21 17.29
C VAL A 92 21.68 5.95 16.62
N ALA A 93 21.15 5.00 17.40
CA ALA A 93 20.59 3.76 16.84
C ALA A 93 19.37 4.01 15.91
N LEU A 94 18.58 5.05 16.18
CA LEU A 94 17.41 5.44 15.38
C LEU A 94 17.76 5.94 13.98
N VAL A 95 19.00 6.32 13.72
CA VAL A 95 19.44 6.67 12.35
C VAL A 95 19.21 5.50 11.39
N LEU A 96 19.43 4.26 11.85
CA LEU A 96 19.27 3.05 11.02
C LEU A 96 17.83 2.87 10.49
N PRO A 97 16.80 2.78 11.35
CA PRO A 97 15.43 2.63 10.84
C PRO A 97 14.91 3.89 10.15
N ALA A 98 15.37 5.10 10.51
CA ALA A 98 14.99 6.32 9.82
C ALA A 98 15.52 6.32 8.37
N VAL A 99 16.79 5.99 8.16
CA VAL A 99 17.36 5.83 6.80
C VAL A 99 16.66 4.71 6.06
N GLY A 100 16.48 3.52 6.66
CA GLY A 100 15.80 2.40 6.03
C GLY A 100 14.38 2.77 5.55
N TRP A 101 13.60 3.41 6.42
CA TRP A 101 12.24 3.86 6.07
C TRP A 101 12.25 4.92 4.96
N THR A 102 13.16 5.88 5.04
CA THR A 102 13.28 6.95 4.02
C THR A 102 13.69 6.38 2.66
N CYS A 103 14.60 5.41 2.62
CA CYS A 103 14.98 4.74 1.38
C CYS A 103 13.81 3.97 0.75
N LEU A 104 12.96 3.32 1.55
CA LEU A 104 11.82 2.55 1.06
C LEU A 104 10.64 3.46 0.65
N PHE A 105 10.31 4.43 1.46
CA PHE A 105 9.04 5.17 1.37
C PHE A 105 9.19 6.67 1.17
N GLY A 106 10.39 7.24 1.33
CA GLY A 106 10.62 8.69 1.18
C GLY A 106 10.19 9.23 -0.17
N GLY A 107 10.36 8.43 -1.23
CA GLY A 107 9.88 8.79 -2.57
C GLY A 107 8.37 9.03 -2.65
N LEU A 108 7.58 8.30 -1.84
CA LEU A 108 6.12 8.44 -1.82
C LEU A 108 5.67 9.77 -1.21
N LEU A 109 6.50 10.41 -0.38
CA LEU A 109 6.23 11.72 0.22
C LEU A 109 6.53 12.88 -0.72
N LEU A 110 7.36 12.66 -1.74
CA LEU A 110 7.76 13.73 -2.64
C LEU A 110 6.56 14.29 -3.40
N PRO A 111 6.46 15.63 -3.55
CA PRO A 111 5.47 16.23 -4.43
C PRO A 111 5.71 15.74 -5.86
N GLU A 112 4.68 15.78 -6.69
CA GLU A 112 4.86 15.64 -8.12
C GLU A 112 5.75 16.81 -8.56
N ALA A 113 6.89 16.54 -9.21
CA ALA A 113 7.57 17.58 -9.97
C ALA A 113 6.55 18.15 -10.93
N GLU A 114 6.59 19.47 -11.22
CA GLU A 114 5.64 20.15 -12.10
C GLU A 114 5.21 19.22 -13.22
N ALA A 115 3.89 19.09 -13.39
CA ALA A 115 3.30 18.01 -14.17
C ALA A 115 3.94 17.96 -15.57
N GLY A 116 4.91 17.08 -15.75
CA GLY A 116 5.40 16.73 -17.07
C GLY A 116 4.24 16.25 -17.94
N PRO A 117 4.41 16.22 -19.27
CA PRO A 117 3.38 15.75 -20.17
C PRO A 117 2.96 14.32 -19.77
N TYR A 118 1.67 14.07 -19.78
CA TYR A 118 1.07 12.75 -19.62
C TYR A 118 0.12 12.49 -20.78
N ASP A 119 -0.08 11.21 -21.10
CA ASP A 119 -0.87 10.84 -22.26
C ASP A 119 -2.31 10.48 -21.87
N MET A 120 -2.54 10.05 -20.62
CA MET A 120 -3.87 9.70 -20.15
C MET A 120 -4.00 9.74 -18.63
N VAL A 121 -5.23 9.84 -18.16
CA VAL A 121 -5.63 9.73 -16.75
C VAL A 121 -6.45 8.46 -16.57
N VAL A 122 -6.15 7.68 -15.55
CA VAL A 122 -6.89 6.46 -15.22
C VAL A 122 -7.38 6.48 -13.78
N VAL A 123 -8.61 6.00 -13.58
CA VAL A 123 -9.24 5.86 -12.28
C VAL A 123 -9.55 4.38 -12.02
N GLN A 124 -9.30 3.97 -10.80
CA GLN A 124 -9.63 2.67 -10.26
C GLN A 124 -10.52 2.83 -9.03
N HIS A 125 -11.61 2.05 -8.93
CA HIS A 125 -12.49 2.08 -7.77
C HIS A 125 -13.24 0.76 -7.57
N ASN A 126 -13.11 0.16 -6.38
CA ASN A 126 -14.08 -0.81 -5.89
C ASN A 126 -15.30 -0.03 -5.38
N VAL A 127 -16.45 -0.17 -6.05
CA VAL A 127 -17.65 0.62 -5.75
C VAL A 127 -18.45 0.08 -4.59
N SER A 128 -18.10 -1.08 -4.05
CA SER A 128 -18.80 -1.86 -3.01
C SER A 128 -20.21 -2.30 -3.44
N ASP A 129 -20.50 -3.57 -3.30
CA ASP A 129 -21.82 -4.14 -3.54
C ASP A 129 -22.88 -3.63 -2.52
N ALA A 130 -22.42 -3.16 -1.35
CA ALA A 130 -23.21 -2.55 -0.31
C ALA A 130 -23.39 -1.02 -0.46
N ASN A 131 -22.89 -0.41 -1.56
CA ASN A 131 -22.96 1.03 -1.77
C ASN A 131 -24.40 1.51 -1.91
N ARG A 132 -24.81 2.45 -1.03
CA ARG A 132 -26.16 3.00 -1.01
C ARG A 132 -26.31 4.29 -1.83
N ASP A 133 -25.21 4.81 -2.39
CA ASP A 133 -25.22 6.03 -3.23
C ASP A 133 -24.39 5.81 -4.52
N PRO A 134 -24.83 4.94 -5.42
CA PRO A 134 -24.15 4.72 -6.70
C PRO A 134 -24.19 5.98 -7.60
N VAL A 135 -25.23 6.81 -7.51
CA VAL A 135 -25.33 8.06 -8.28
C VAL A 135 -24.26 9.07 -7.83
N GLY A 136 -24.11 9.28 -6.53
CA GLY A 136 -23.08 10.15 -5.99
C GLY A 136 -21.68 9.63 -6.29
N THR A 137 -21.49 8.32 -6.23
CA THR A 137 -20.23 7.66 -6.62
C THR A 137 -19.91 7.92 -8.09
N ALA A 138 -20.86 7.69 -9.00
CA ALA A 138 -20.68 7.96 -10.44
C ALA A 138 -20.32 9.43 -10.72
N ARG A 139 -20.91 10.37 -9.96
CA ARG A 139 -20.61 11.80 -10.08
C ARG A 139 -19.15 12.11 -9.69
N VAL A 140 -18.65 11.53 -8.61
CA VAL A 140 -17.23 11.68 -8.20
C VAL A 140 -16.31 11.12 -9.27
N LEU A 141 -16.62 9.95 -9.82
CA LEU A 141 -15.82 9.31 -10.87
C LEU A 141 -15.84 10.16 -12.17
N ALA A 142 -17.00 10.64 -12.59
CA ALA A 142 -17.12 11.50 -13.78
C ALA A 142 -16.38 12.83 -13.63
N ALA A 143 -16.33 13.40 -12.41
CA ALA A 143 -15.62 14.64 -12.12
C ALA A 143 -14.09 14.51 -12.22
N ALA A 144 -13.55 13.29 -12.12
CA ALA A 144 -12.12 13.02 -12.31
C ALA A 144 -11.67 13.20 -13.77
N ASP A 145 -12.58 13.22 -14.72
CA ASP A 145 -12.38 13.37 -16.17
C ASP A 145 -11.30 12.45 -16.74
N ALA A 146 -11.24 11.23 -16.21
CA ALA A 146 -10.27 10.22 -16.61
C ALA A 146 -10.53 9.74 -18.06
N ASP A 147 -9.51 9.14 -18.69
CA ASP A 147 -9.65 8.47 -19.98
C ASP A 147 -10.22 7.05 -19.82
N LEU A 148 -9.83 6.41 -18.71
CA LEU A 148 -10.30 5.07 -18.32
C LEU A 148 -10.77 5.07 -16.88
N ILE A 149 -11.90 4.38 -16.62
CA ILE A 149 -12.39 4.09 -15.28
C ILE A 149 -12.60 2.59 -15.15
N ALA A 150 -11.91 1.98 -14.20
CA ALA A 150 -12.08 0.58 -13.84
C ALA A 150 -12.88 0.46 -12.55
N LEU A 151 -13.91 -0.36 -12.55
CA LEU A 151 -14.80 -0.57 -11.41
C LEU A 151 -14.84 -2.06 -11.02
N GLN A 152 -14.99 -2.32 -9.74
CA GLN A 152 -15.18 -3.65 -9.15
C GLN A 152 -16.39 -3.66 -8.23
N GLU A 153 -16.87 -4.85 -7.91
CA GLU A 153 -18.09 -5.10 -7.13
C GLU A 153 -19.36 -4.53 -7.79
N LEU A 154 -19.38 -4.61 -9.12
CA LEU A 154 -20.56 -4.23 -9.90
C LEU A 154 -21.62 -5.31 -9.77
N VAL A 155 -22.73 -4.99 -9.10
CA VAL A 155 -23.87 -5.87 -8.93
C VAL A 155 -25.18 -5.14 -9.30
N PRO A 156 -26.18 -5.83 -9.87
CA PRO A 156 -27.50 -5.23 -10.08
C PRO A 156 -28.16 -4.84 -8.74
N PRO A 157 -28.94 -3.75 -8.68
CA PRO A 157 -29.25 -2.82 -9.80
C PRO A 157 -28.20 -1.71 -10.00
N ALA A 158 -27.18 -1.59 -9.15
CA ALA A 158 -26.21 -0.49 -9.18
C ALA A 158 -25.41 -0.43 -10.49
N THR A 159 -25.14 -1.57 -11.14
CA THR A 159 -24.44 -1.61 -12.43
C THR A 159 -25.14 -0.73 -13.49
N ALA A 160 -26.47 -0.80 -13.60
CA ALA A 160 -27.23 0.00 -14.56
C ALA A 160 -27.13 1.53 -14.25
N VAL A 161 -27.06 1.89 -12.97
CA VAL A 161 -26.86 3.28 -12.55
C VAL A 161 -25.51 3.81 -13.02
N TYR A 162 -24.43 3.03 -12.85
CA TYR A 162 -23.10 3.43 -13.35
C TYR A 162 -23.06 3.50 -14.87
N GLU A 163 -23.70 2.56 -15.57
CA GLU A 163 -23.79 2.58 -17.03
C GLU A 163 -24.46 3.83 -17.55
N GLU A 164 -25.62 4.21 -16.99
CA GLU A 164 -26.37 5.39 -17.37
C GLU A 164 -25.63 6.69 -17.02
N ALA A 165 -25.14 6.79 -15.78
CA ALA A 165 -24.53 8.03 -15.28
C ALA A 165 -23.18 8.35 -15.95
N LEU A 166 -22.41 7.35 -16.35
CA LEU A 166 -21.11 7.52 -16.99
C LEU A 166 -21.18 7.59 -18.52
N ALA A 167 -22.25 7.10 -19.16
CA ALA A 167 -22.40 7.03 -20.62
C ALA A 167 -22.15 8.36 -21.36
N PRO A 168 -22.57 9.54 -20.87
CA PRO A 168 -22.35 10.80 -21.59
C PRO A 168 -20.87 11.15 -21.82
N ARG A 169 -19.99 10.69 -20.92
CA ARG A 169 -18.53 10.96 -20.99
C ARG A 169 -17.73 9.77 -21.44
N TYR A 170 -18.25 8.55 -21.24
CA TYR A 170 -17.58 7.27 -21.52
C TYR A 170 -18.45 6.43 -22.45
N PRO A 171 -18.45 6.74 -23.78
CA PRO A 171 -19.33 6.06 -24.73
C PRO A 171 -18.97 4.57 -24.94
N TYR A 172 -17.74 4.19 -24.58
CA TYR A 172 -17.27 2.81 -24.70
C TYR A 172 -17.18 2.19 -23.33
N ARG A 173 -17.86 1.07 -23.13
CA ARG A 173 -17.84 0.34 -21.86
C ARG A 173 -17.98 -1.16 -22.07
N THR A 174 -17.53 -1.90 -21.09
CA THR A 174 -17.73 -3.37 -21.03
C THR A 174 -17.75 -3.79 -19.57
N VAL A 175 -18.60 -4.78 -19.26
CA VAL A 175 -18.70 -5.41 -17.94
C VAL A 175 -18.58 -6.93 -18.11
N GLN A 176 -17.82 -7.57 -17.24
CA GLN A 176 -17.62 -9.02 -17.16
C GLN A 176 -17.74 -9.46 -15.70
N GLY A 177 -18.81 -10.21 -15.40
CA GLY A 177 -19.12 -10.58 -14.03
C GLY A 177 -19.32 -9.34 -13.14
N THR A 178 -18.42 -9.15 -12.16
CA THR A 178 -18.48 -8.03 -11.23
C THR A 178 -17.43 -6.95 -11.49
N VAL A 179 -16.74 -6.97 -12.63
CA VAL A 179 -15.73 -5.94 -12.99
C VAL A 179 -16.10 -5.28 -14.31
N GLY A 180 -15.77 -4.00 -14.45
CA GLY A 180 -16.09 -3.22 -15.65
C GLY A 180 -15.05 -2.17 -15.99
N LEU A 181 -15.02 -1.80 -17.28
CA LEU A 181 -14.17 -0.78 -17.84
C LEU A 181 -15.01 0.24 -18.62
N TRP A 182 -14.88 1.50 -18.28
CA TRP A 182 -15.42 2.65 -19.01
C TRP A 182 -14.27 3.40 -19.67
N SER A 183 -14.46 3.83 -20.90
CA SER A 183 -13.43 4.46 -21.73
C SER A 183 -13.98 5.60 -22.56
N LYS A 184 -13.19 6.68 -22.72
CA LYS A 184 -13.39 7.70 -23.75
C LYS A 184 -12.99 7.21 -25.14
N HIS A 185 -12.22 6.13 -25.21
CA HIS A 185 -11.65 5.56 -26.44
C HIS A 185 -12.31 4.24 -26.81
N PRO A 186 -12.36 3.87 -28.10
CA PRO A 186 -12.94 2.60 -28.54
C PRO A 186 -12.30 1.40 -27.87
N LEU A 187 -13.14 0.41 -27.51
CA LEU A 187 -12.73 -0.87 -26.94
C LEU A 187 -12.81 -1.97 -28.01
N ALA A 188 -11.82 -2.85 -28.05
CA ALA A 188 -11.76 -4.01 -28.93
C ALA A 188 -11.20 -5.23 -28.18
N GLY A 189 -11.38 -6.44 -28.76
CA GLY A 189 -10.81 -7.66 -28.21
C GLY A 189 -11.13 -7.89 -26.74
N VAL A 190 -12.36 -7.54 -26.35
CA VAL A 190 -12.87 -7.74 -24.98
C VAL A 190 -12.97 -9.24 -24.70
N ARG A 191 -12.41 -9.66 -23.57
CA ARG A 191 -12.50 -11.04 -23.10
C ARG A 191 -12.39 -11.14 -21.58
N PRO A 192 -13.00 -12.14 -20.96
CA PRO A 192 -12.74 -12.45 -19.56
C PRO A 192 -11.29 -12.89 -19.35
N VAL A 193 -10.79 -12.69 -18.15
CA VAL A 193 -9.51 -13.23 -17.67
C VAL A 193 -9.83 -14.15 -16.51
N ASP A 194 -9.52 -15.43 -16.67
CA ASP A 194 -9.74 -16.39 -15.60
C ASP A 194 -8.65 -16.28 -14.55
N ILE A 195 -9.03 -15.70 -13.43
CA ILE A 195 -8.18 -15.53 -12.23
C ILE A 195 -8.81 -16.23 -11.03
N LYS A 196 -9.72 -17.19 -11.26
CA LYS A 196 -10.44 -17.93 -10.22
C LYS A 196 -9.50 -18.87 -9.50
N PRO A 197 -9.36 -18.76 -8.15
CA PRO A 197 -8.61 -19.73 -7.35
C PRO A 197 -9.30 -21.09 -7.35
N ARG A 198 -8.54 -22.18 -7.31
CA ARG A 198 -9.05 -23.55 -7.33
C ARG A 198 -10.01 -23.90 -6.18
N GLY A 199 -9.88 -23.21 -5.04
CA GLY A 199 -10.73 -23.44 -3.88
C GLY A 199 -12.10 -22.76 -3.92
N ILE A 200 -12.41 -21.98 -4.96
CA ILE A 200 -13.72 -21.33 -5.18
C ILE A 200 -14.52 -22.20 -6.14
N THR A 201 -15.65 -22.73 -5.68
CA THR A 201 -16.54 -23.62 -6.45
C THR A 201 -17.65 -22.86 -7.17
N GLU A 202 -18.09 -21.73 -6.61
CA GLU A 202 -19.15 -20.90 -7.17
C GLU A 202 -18.69 -20.21 -8.45
N ASP A 203 -19.65 -19.71 -9.25
CA ASP A 203 -19.38 -18.85 -10.39
C ASP A 203 -18.63 -17.59 -9.94
N TRP A 204 -17.48 -17.36 -10.58
CA TRP A 204 -16.58 -16.30 -10.16
C TRP A 204 -15.89 -15.66 -11.36
N SER A 205 -16.39 -14.54 -11.82
CA SER A 205 -15.85 -13.79 -12.95
C SER A 205 -15.46 -12.39 -12.48
N ARG A 206 -14.15 -12.19 -12.21
CA ARG A 206 -13.60 -10.96 -11.62
C ARG A 206 -12.36 -10.47 -12.36
N GLY A 207 -12.18 -10.90 -13.59
CA GLY A 207 -11.08 -10.48 -14.46
C GLY A 207 -11.59 -10.13 -15.85
N LEU A 208 -11.15 -9.00 -16.39
CA LEU A 208 -11.51 -8.48 -17.69
C LEU A 208 -10.26 -7.97 -18.40
N ARG A 209 -10.17 -8.22 -19.71
CA ARG A 209 -9.17 -7.62 -20.59
C ARG A 209 -9.87 -6.98 -21.81
N ALA A 210 -9.43 -5.76 -22.17
CA ALA A 210 -9.84 -5.10 -23.41
C ALA A 210 -8.63 -4.40 -24.06
N VAL A 211 -8.67 -4.21 -25.37
CA VAL A 211 -7.77 -3.30 -26.07
C VAL A 211 -8.42 -1.93 -26.15
N VAL A 212 -7.76 -0.91 -25.66
CA VAL A 212 -8.15 0.50 -25.76
C VAL A 212 -7.41 1.11 -26.94
N ARG A 213 -8.15 1.60 -27.93
CA ARG A 213 -7.61 2.24 -29.13
C ARG A 213 -7.44 3.73 -28.90
N THR A 214 -6.25 4.15 -28.43
CA THR A 214 -5.95 5.55 -28.14
C THR A 214 -5.27 6.25 -29.32
N PRO A 215 -5.25 7.60 -29.36
CA PRO A 215 -4.45 8.35 -30.35
C PRO A 215 -2.95 8.03 -30.30
N HIS A 216 -2.47 7.49 -29.17
CA HIS A 216 -1.08 7.10 -28.95
C HIS A 216 -0.80 5.63 -29.28
N GLY A 217 -1.79 4.91 -29.84
CA GLY A 217 -1.73 3.49 -30.18
C GLY A 217 -2.53 2.60 -29.21
N ASP A 218 -2.52 1.31 -29.48
CA ASP A 218 -3.30 0.32 -28.75
C ASP A 218 -2.67 -0.01 -27.38
N ILE A 219 -3.52 -0.17 -26.38
CA ILE A 219 -3.16 -0.49 -24.99
C ILE A 219 -4.03 -1.64 -24.50
N ALA A 220 -3.44 -2.69 -23.97
CA ALA A 220 -4.21 -3.70 -23.25
C ALA A 220 -4.55 -3.19 -21.84
N ALA A 221 -5.83 -3.00 -21.58
CA ALA A 221 -6.36 -2.66 -20.27
C ALA A 221 -6.87 -3.91 -19.56
N TYR A 222 -6.37 -4.18 -18.36
CA TYR A 222 -6.82 -5.24 -17.48
C TYR A 222 -7.57 -4.63 -16.30
N VAL A 223 -8.71 -5.21 -15.96
CA VAL A 223 -9.45 -4.91 -14.73
C VAL A 223 -9.58 -6.19 -13.93
N ALA A 224 -9.18 -6.15 -12.67
CA ALA A 224 -9.19 -7.33 -11.81
C ALA A 224 -9.69 -7.00 -10.40
N HIS A 225 -10.37 -7.99 -9.77
CA HIS A 225 -10.70 -7.96 -8.36
C HIS A 225 -10.27 -9.28 -7.72
N LEU A 226 -9.17 -9.25 -6.98
CA LEU A 226 -8.63 -10.44 -6.31
C LEU A 226 -9.42 -10.76 -5.03
N PRO A 227 -9.39 -12.02 -4.56
CA PRO A 227 -10.09 -12.42 -3.33
C PRO A 227 -9.69 -11.58 -2.12
N SER A 228 -10.69 -11.22 -1.32
CA SER A 228 -10.48 -10.46 -0.08
C SER A 228 -9.61 -11.23 0.91
N VAL A 229 -8.74 -10.51 1.59
CA VAL A 229 -7.83 -11.05 2.61
C VAL A 229 -8.38 -10.74 4.00
N ARG A 230 -8.33 -11.72 4.89
CA ARG A 230 -8.81 -11.58 6.28
C ARG A 230 -7.71 -11.93 7.25
N VAL A 231 -7.57 -11.13 8.31
CA VAL A 231 -6.73 -11.47 9.46
C VAL A 231 -7.56 -12.34 10.43
N ARG A 232 -7.04 -13.51 10.76
CA ARG A 232 -7.64 -14.47 11.70
C ARG A 232 -6.62 -14.84 12.77
N ALA A 233 -7.04 -15.58 13.80
CA ALA A 233 -6.10 -16.10 14.81
C ALA A 233 -4.98 -16.98 14.20
N ALA A 234 -5.26 -17.65 13.08
CA ALA A 234 -4.29 -18.45 12.32
C ALA A 234 -3.36 -17.59 11.42
N GLY A 235 -3.53 -16.26 11.36
CA GLY A 235 -2.75 -15.34 10.56
C GLY A 235 -3.50 -14.71 9.39
N LEU A 236 -2.76 -14.29 8.37
CA LEU A 236 -3.30 -13.65 7.16
C LEU A 236 -3.79 -14.70 6.17
N MET A 237 -5.10 -14.69 5.87
CA MET A 237 -5.74 -15.64 4.95
C MET A 237 -5.64 -15.14 3.51
N SER A 238 -4.46 -15.20 2.89
CA SER A 238 -4.17 -14.63 1.57
C SER A 238 -3.95 -15.66 0.46
N SER A 239 -4.15 -16.97 0.71
CA SER A 239 -3.80 -18.02 -0.27
C SER A 239 -4.55 -17.90 -1.59
N TRP A 240 -5.84 -17.63 -1.55
CA TRP A 240 -6.66 -17.45 -2.76
C TRP A 240 -6.26 -16.18 -3.51
N ARG A 241 -5.98 -15.08 -2.80
CA ARG A 241 -5.49 -13.86 -3.39
C ARG A 241 -4.15 -14.08 -4.09
N ASP A 242 -3.22 -14.81 -3.45
CA ASP A 242 -1.90 -15.09 -4.00
C ASP A 242 -2.01 -15.99 -5.25
N GLU A 243 -2.91 -16.98 -5.24
CA GLU A 243 -3.18 -17.82 -6.41
C GLU A 243 -3.76 -17.00 -7.58
N SER A 244 -4.77 -16.15 -7.31
CA SER A 244 -5.33 -15.23 -8.30
C SER A 244 -4.29 -14.25 -8.84
N ALA A 245 -3.40 -13.73 -7.99
CA ALA A 245 -2.31 -12.86 -8.42
C ALA A 245 -1.33 -13.57 -9.34
N GLY A 246 -1.07 -14.86 -9.10
CA GLY A 246 -0.29 -15.72 -9.98
C GLY A 246 -0.94 -15.87 -11.37
N LEU A 247 -2.21 -16.27 -11.41
CA LEU A 247 -2.97 -16.41 -12.66
C LEU A 247 -3.05 -15.10 -13.45
N LEU A 248 -3.28 -13.97 -12.78
CA LEU A 248 -3.28 -12.66 -13.42
C LEU A 248 -1.88 -12.30 -13.95
N GLY A 249 -0.82 -12.63 -13.20
CA GLY A 249 0.57 -12.43 -13.61
C GLY A 249 0.94 -13.24 -14.86
N GLU A 250 0.43 -14.47 -14.98
CA GLU A 250 0.57 -15.31 -16.18
C GLU A 250 -0.18 -14.70 -17.38
N ALA A 251 -1.42 -14.24 -17.17
CA ALA A 251 -2.21 -13.59 -18.23
C ALA A 251 -1.54 -12.30 -18.74
N VAL A 252 -0.99 -11.47 -17.84
CA VAL A 252 -0.22 -10.28 -18.22
C VAL A 252 1.10 -10.63 -18.90
N ALA A 253 1.76 -11.71 -18.50
CA ALA A 253 3.00 -12.18 -19.14
C ALA A 253 2.77 -12.66 -20.57
N ALA A 254 1.61 -13.30 -20.84
CA ALA A 254 1.20 -13.79 -22.15
C ALA A 254 0.59 -12.69 -23.05
N GLU A 255 0.42 -11.46 -22.56
CA GLU A 255 -0.18 -10.36 -23.34
C GLU A 255 0.75 -9.88 -24.45
N GLU A 256 0.24 -9.92 -25.69
CA GLU A 256 0.98 -9.55 -26.90
C GLU A 256 1.13 -8.02 -27.05
N GLN A 257 0.16 -7.25 -26.55
CA GLN A 257 0.27 -5.79 -26.59
C GLN A 257 1.46 -5.34 -25.74
N THR A 258 2.32 -4.54 -26.32
CA THR A 258 3.51 -4.00 -25.62
C THR A 258 3.12 -3.16 -24.43
N ARG A 259 2.09 -2.31 -24.59
CA ARG A 259 1.59 -1.40 -23.55
C ARG A 259 0.44 -2.05 -22.81
N VAL A 260 0.58 -2.17 -21.50
CA VAL A 260 -0.45 -2.76 -20.62
C VAL A 260 -0.73 -1.81 -19.47
N ILE A 261 -1.99 -1.62 -19.15
CA ILE A 261 -2.44 -0.96 -17.92
C ILE A 261 -3.30 -1.98 -17.15
N LEU A 262 -2.94 -2.23 -15.89
CA LEU A 262 -3.72 -3.03 -14.95
C LEU A 262 -4.29 -2.10 -13.88
N MET A 263 -5.58 -2.18 -13.69
CA MET A 263 -6.35 -1.48 -12.68
C MET A 263 -7.17 -2.49 -11.88
N GLY A 264 -7.20 -2.36 -10.57
CA GLY A 264 -8.02 -3.29 -9.79
C GLY A 264 -7.87 -3.15 -8.28
N ASP A 265 -8.85 -3.67 -7.59
CA ASP A 265 -8.73 -4.04 -6.19
C ASP A 265 -7.98 -5.37 -6.11
N LEU A 266 -6.69 -5.28 -5.83
CA LEU A 266 -5.83 -6.45 -5.73
C LEU A 266 -5.79 -7.03 -4.30
N ASN A 267 -6.57 -6.46 -3.37
CA ASN A 267 -6.64 -6.88 -1.98
C ASN A 267 -5.24 -7.06 -1.34
N SER A 268 -4.30 -6.22 -1.78
CA SER A 268 -2.90 -6.28 -1.38
C SER A 268 -2.18 -4.95 -1.59
N THR A 269 -1.23 -4.68 -0.72
CA THR A 269 -0.28 -3.58 -0.91
C THR A 269 0.86 -4.01 -1.84
N LEU A 270 1.57 -3.04 -2.42
CA LEU A 270 2.69 -3.31 -3.35
C LEU A 270 3.89 -3.98 -2.69
N ASP A 271 4.04 -3.82 -1.38
CA ASP A 271 5.15 -4.38 -0.61
C ASP A 271 4.91 -5.87 -0.29
N ASP A 272 3.65 -6.32 -0.29
CA ASP A 272 3.31 -7.73 -0.05
C ASP A 272 3.81 -8.61 -1.22
N ARG A 273 4.66 -9.58 -0.88
CA ARG A 273 5.24 -10.55 -1.80
C ARG A 273 4.20 -11.34 -2.61
N GLY A 274 2.95 -11.42 -2.14
CA GLY A 274 1.86 -12.06 -2.88
C GLY A 274 1.55 -11.39 -4.22
N LEU A 275 1.92 -10.10 -4.39
CA LEU A 275 1.83 -9.40 -5.68
C LEU A 275 3.10 -9.51 -6.54
N ALA A 276 4.13 -10.24 -6.13
CA ALA A 276 5.38 -10.39 -6.89
C ALA A 276 5.16 -10.83 -8.35
N PRO A 277 4.20 -11.71 -8.70
CA PRO A 277 3.91 -12.05 -10.10
C PRO A 277 3.57 -10.85 -10.98
N LEU A 278 3.00 -9.79 -10.41
CA LEU A 278 2.64 -8.54 -11.08
C LEU A 278 3.72 -7.48 -10.95
N THR A 279 4.19 -7.20 -9.72
CA THR A 279 5.15 -6.12 -9.46
C THR A 279 6.53 -6.35 -10.07
N SER A 280 6.90 -7.60 -10.40
CA SER A 280 8.13 -7.93 -11.12
C SER A 280 8.08 -7.60 -12.62
N ARG A 281 6.87 -7.37 -13.18
CA ARG A 281 6.64 -7.16 -14.62
C ARG A 281 6.06 -5.80 -14.96
N MET A 282 5.54 -5.08 -13.96
CA MET A 282 4.82 -3.84 -14.18
C MET A 282 5.40 -2.70 -13.34
N ASN A 283 5.41 -1.52 -13.91
CA ASN A 283 5.76 -0.29 -13.23
C ASN A 283 4.62 0.12 -12.30
N VAL A 284 4.97 0.61 -11.12
CA VAL A 284 4.04 1.10 -10.11
C VAL A 284 4.30 2.57 -9.80
N ALA A 285 3.32 3.25 -9.22
CA ALA A 285 3.49 4.63 -8.80
C ALA A 285 4.56 4.73 -7.69
N LYS A 286 5.57 5.56 -7.94
CA LYS A 286 6.67 5.84 -6.99
C LYS A 286 6.39 7.06 -6.10
N ARG A 287 5.24 7.71 -6.26
CA ARG A 287 4.82 8.91 -5.51
C ARG A 287 3.36 8.77 -5.08
N GLY A 288 3.06 9.25 -3.88
CA GLY A 288 1.73 9.17 -3.26
C GLY A 288 1.46 7.82 -2.59
N PHE A 289 1.10 7.85 -1.33
CA PHE A 289 0.63 6.67 -0.60
C PHE A 289 -0.73 6.21 -1.13
N ALA A 290 -1.66 7.16 -1.33
CA ALA A 290 -3.01 6.92 -1.83
C ALA A 290 -3.71 5.76 -1.10
N PHE A 291 -3.60 5.72 0.23
CA PHE A 291 -4.33 4.73 1.02
C PHE A 291 -5.81 4.80 0.65
N SER A 292 -6.39 3.66 0.30
CA SER A 292 -7.75 3.58 -0.24
C SER A 292 -8.72 2.82 0.68
N PHE A 293 -8.20 1.99 1.58
CA PHE A 293 -9.02 1.12 2.43
C PHE A 293 -8.60 1.16 3.90
N PRO A 294 -9.57 1.06 4.84
CA PRO A 294 -11.01 1.33 4.64
C PRO A 294 -11.25 2.84 4.43
N ALA A 295 -12.26 3.22 3.63
CA ALA A 295 -12.52 4.63 3.29
C ALA A 295 -12.77 5.54 4.51
N SER A 296 -13.23 4.96 5.64
CA SER A 296 -13.47 5.71 6.88
C SER A 296 -12.17 6.14 7.58
N PHE A 297 -11.12 5.34 7.47
CA PHE A 297 -9.78 5.59 8.03
C PHE A 297 -8.73 4.86 7.19
N PRO A 298 -8.30 5.43 6.06
CA PRO A 298 -7.47 4.73 5.09
C PRO A 298 -6.09 4.40 5.65
N VAL A 299 -5.75 3.12 5.68
CA VAL A 299 -4.47 2.60 6.21
C VAL A 299 -3.69 1.75 5.22
N ALA A 300 -4.33 1.30 4.14
CA ALA A 300 -3.70 0.47 3.12
C ALA A 300 -4.13 0.92 1.71
N ARG A 301 -3.22 0.86 0.74
CA ARG A 301 -3.55 0.97 -0.67
C ARG A 301 -3.65 -0.43 -1.24
N ILE A 302 -4.88 -0.93 -1.40
CA ILE A 302 -5.17 -2.22 -2.01
C ILE A 302 -5.74 -2.07 -3.41
N ASP A 303 -6.18 -0.88 -3.76
CA ASP A 303 -6.60 -0.45 -5.09
C ASP A 303 -5.36 -0.01 -5.88
N GLN A 304 -5.04 -0.71 -6.96
CA GLN A 304 -3.77 -0.57 -7.66
C GLN A 304 -3.95 -0.10 -9.11
N ILE A 305 -3.02 0.71 -9.57
CA ILE A 305 -2.81 1.09 -10.98
C ILE A 305 -1.36 0.76 -11.31
N MET A 306 -1.16 -0.14 -12.27
CA MET A 306 0.17 -0.58 -12.72
C MET A 306 0.25 -0.50 -14.23
N ALA A 307 1.45 -0.36 -14.79
CA ALA A 307 1.65 -0.29 -16.22
C ALA A 307 2.91 -1.03 -16.70
N ARG A 308 2.84 -1.62 -17.90
CA ARG A 308 4.00 -2.14 -18.65
C ARG A 308 4.24 -1.23 -19.85
N SER A 309 5.50 -0.94 -20.14
CA SER A 309 5.92 0.00 -21.21
C SER A 309 5.26 1.39 -21.10
N ALA A 310 4.98 1.80 -19.86
CA ALA A 310 4.47 3.12 -19.50
C ALA A 310 4.92 3.47 -18.08
N THR A 311 4.86 4.75 -17.75
CA THR A 311 5.17 5.24 -16.39
C THR A 311 3.86 5.60 -15.69
N VAL A 312 3.69 5.10 -14.46
CA VAL A 312 2.62 5.52 -13.56
C VAL A 312 3.14 6.72 -12.76
N GLY A 313 2.52 7.87 -12.95
CA GLY A 313 2.82 9.09 -12.22
C GLY A 313 2.43 9.00 -10.75
N ARG A 314 2.22 10.15 -10.10
CA ARG A 314 1.73 10.18 -8.72
C ARG A 314 0.33 9.58 -8.66
N ILE A 315 0.14 8.61 -7.76
CA ILE A 315 -1.18 8.10 -7.41
C ILE A 315 -1.76 8.90 -6.25
N ARG A 316 -3.06 9.20 -6.29
CA ARG A 316 -3.77 9.91 -5.22
C ARG A 316 -5.16 9.33 -5.03
N ALA A 317 -5.66 9.35 -3.82
CA ALA A 317 -7.06 9.07 -3.53
C ALA A 317 -7.93 10.27 -3.92
N LEU A 318 -9.14 10.00 -4.42
CA LEU A 318 -10.18 10.98 -4.66
C LEU A 318 -11.08 11.14 -3.43
N SER A 319 -12.08 12.01 -3.54
CA SER A 319 -13.08 12.20 -2.50
C SER A 319 -13.83 10.92 -2.18
N ARG A 320 -14.20 10.77 -0.91
CA ARG A 320 -14.98 9.63 -0.43
C ARG A 320 -16.31 9.52 -1.17
N THR A 321 -16.69 8.29 -1.46
CA THR A 321 -17.98 7.91 -2.08
C THR A 321 -18.83 7.12 -1.07
N GLY A 322 -19.88 6.47 -1.54
CA GLY A 322 -20.69 5.53 -0.74
C GLY A 322 -20.00 4.17 -0.51
N SER A 323 -18.82 3.93 -1.10
CA SER A 323 -18.04 2.71 -0.94
C SER A 323 -17.21 2.71 0.35
N ASP A 324 -16.84 1.54 0.81
CA ASP A 324 -15.82 1.31 1.84
C ASP A 324 -14.38 1.44 1.32
N HIS A 325 -14.20 1.68 0.01
CA HIS A 325 -12.94 2.08 -0.62
C HIS A 325 -12.95 3.55 -1.03
N LEU A 326 -11.77 4.18 -1.13
CA LEU A 326 -11.59 5.46 -1.82
C LEU A 326 -11.17 5.20 -3.26
N PRO A 327 -11.73 5.93 -4.26
CA PRO A 327 -11.23 5.87 -5.62
C PRO A 327 -9.78 6.34 -5.68
N VAL A 328 -8.97 5.72 -6.53
CA VAL A 328 -7.59 6.16 -6.79
C VAL A 328 -7.42 6.58 -8.24
N VAL A 329 -6.61 7.60 -8.46
CA VAL A 329 -6.34 8.16 -9.79
C VAL A 329 -4.85 8.31 -10.00
N ALA A 330 -4.39 8.02 -11.23
CA ALA A 330 -3.02 8.26 -11.65
C ALA A 330 -2.98 8.81 -13.09
N ARG A 331 -1.92 9.57 -13.39
CA ARG A 331 -1.53 9.95 -14.75
C ARG A 331 -0.58 8.90 -15.32
N ILE A 332 -0.76 8.57 -16.59
CA ILE A 332 0.05 7.60 -17.30
C ILE A 332 0.80 8.32 -18.42
N THR A 333 2.11 8.07 -18.50
CA THR A 333 2.93 8.48 -19.62
C THR A 333 3.36 7.23 -20.37
N LEU A 334 2.97 7.13 -21.64
CA LEU A 334 3.28 6.00 -22.53
C LEU A 334 4.74 6.11 -23.04
N ARG A 335 5.34 4.96 -23.31
CA ARG A 335 6.70 4.88 -23.88
C ARG A 335 6.68 4.18 -25.23
#